data_129a6f8923d4801559ecde149ae5ed59
#
_entry.id   129a6f8923d4801559ecde149ae5ed59
#
_cell.length_a   1.000
_cell.length_b   1.000
_cell.length_c   1.000
_cell.angle_alpha   90.00
_cell.angle_beta   90.00
_cell.angle_gamma   90.00
#
_symmetry.space_group_name_H-M   'P 1'
#
loop_
_entity.id
_entity.type
_entity.pdbx_description
1 polymer ?
#
loop_
_entity_poly.entity_id
_entity_poly.type
_entity_poly.pdbx_seq_one_letter_code
_entity_poly.pdbx_strand_id
1 'polypeptide(L)'
;MKAIYQRLDNENEDTFQSYLYALEIMSENINIELIARQGTAENVTLREDLNRLNQVAQLGITVEILGHELASNERVIYEGIRQIQQAGQIAGTELIVEGFEALSQQLEFLSPLKISGTKARRLITGREIEDYLNKFFGAVIRNRKISIHASEEFQRFALYEQPSRIYPVFVNLVNNSVYWMVNSHTDEPEVFMSVEEERIIVSDNGPGINPVDQEHLFKMFFTRKSSGGRGIGLYLCRTNLQAGGHSIEYTTERKFRRLIGANFIIDFKGATFD
;
A
#
# COMPACT_ATOMS: atom_id res chain seq x y z
N MET A 1 -8.37 25.30 -20.86
CA MET A 1 -7.86 23.99 -20.46
C MET A 1 -7.02 24.06 -19.19
N LYS A 2 -5.88 24.78 -19.14
CA LYS A 2 -5.07 24.94 -17.91
C LYS A 2 -5.86 25.35 -16.64
N ALA A 3 -6.88 26.22 -16.80
CA ALA A 3 -7.74 26.68 -15.70
C ALA A 3 -8.71 25.61 -15.19
N ILE A 4 -9.11 24.64 -16.03
CA ILE A 4 -9.99 23.52 -15.64
C ILE A 4 -9.16 22.49 -14.85
N TYR A 5 -7.93 22.22 -15.25
CA TYR A 5 -7.03 21.33 -14.52
C TYR A 5 -6.64 21.87 -13.14
N GLN A 6 -6.33 23.17 -13.04
CA GLN A 6 -6.07 23.81 -11.74
C GLN A 6 -7.28 23.79 -10.82
N ARG A 7 -8.49 23.83 -11.38
CA ARG A 7 -9.72 23.78 -10.60
C ARG A 7 -10.05 22.38 -10.10
N LEU A 8 -9.82 21.34 -10.92
CA LEU A 8 -9.97 19.93 -10.55
C LEU A 8 -8.90 19.48 -9.53
N ASP A 9 -7.66 19.95 -9.66
CA ASP A 9 -6.60 19.70 -8.68
C ASP A 9 -6.95 20.35 -7.33
N ASN A 10 -7.41 21.60 -7.32
CA ASN A 10 -7.81 22.29 -6.09
C ASN A 10 -9.08 21.68 -5.46
N GLU A 11 -10.11 21.29 -6.25
CA GLU A 11 -11.31 20.63 -5.73
C GLU A 11 -11.02 19.24 -5.15
N ASN A 12 -10.09 18.50 -5.75
CA ASN A 12 -9.63 17.21 -5.22
C ASN A 12 -8.78 17.39 -3.94
N GLU A 13 -7.93 18.40 -3.91
CA GLU A 13 -7.10 18.72 -2.74
C GLU A 13 -7.96 19.22 -1.56
N ASP A 14 -8.98 20.06 -1.81
CA ASP A 14 -9.93 20.56 -0.81
C ASP A 14 -10.83 19.43 -0.26
N THR A 15 -11.34 18.56 -1.12
CA THR A 15 -12.17 17.42 -0.70
C THR A 15 -11.34 16.46 0.17
N PHE A 16 -10.10 16.25 -0.20
CA PHE A 16 -9.19 15.36 0.50
C PHE A 16 -8.69 15.94 1.83
N GLN A 17 -8.42 17.26 1.90
CA GLN A 17 -8.13 17.97 3.14
C GLN A 17 -9.32 17.90 4.13
N SER A 18 -10.55 17.92 3.61
CA SER A 18 -11.76 17.76 4.42
C SER A 18 -11.85 16.36 5.06
N TYR A 19 -11.46 15.30 4.34
CA TYR A 19 -11.38 13.94 4.89
C TYR A 19 -10.26 13.80 5.93
N LEU A 20 -9.11 14.44 5.70
CA LEU A 20 -8.00 14.45 6.68
C LEU A 20 -8.39 15.18 7.96
N TYR A 21 -9.03 16.34 7.83
CA TYR A 21 -9.51 17.11 8.97
C TYR A 21 -10.56 16.33 9.77
N ALA A 22 -11.47 15.62 9.09
CA ALA A 22 -12.44 14.74 9.75
C ALA A 22 -11.74 13.57 10.49
N LEU A 23 -10.69 12.97 9.91
CA LEU A 23 -9.90 11.91 10.54
C LEU A 23 -9.06 12.44 11.71
N GLU A 24 -8.55 13.65 11.62
CA GLU A 24 -7.79 14.33 12.68
C GLU A 24 -8.68 14.67 13.87
N ILE A 25 -9.88 15.26 13.63
CA ILE A 25 -10.89 15.51 14.68
C ILE A 25 -11.34 14.19 15.34
N MET A 26 -11.55 13.12 14.54
CA MET A 26 -11.91 11.82 15.09
C MET A 26 -10.78 11.20 15.91
N SER A 27 -9.52 11.41 15.51
CA SER A 27 -8.32 10.95 16.25
C SER A 27 -8.12 11.72 17.56
N GLU A 28 -8.32 13.03 17.55
CA GLU A 28 -8.19 13.88 18.76
C GLU A 28 -9.29 13.60 19.79
N ASN A 29 -10.50 13.24 19.35
CA ASN A 29 -11.61 12.91 20.24
C ASN A 29 -11.55 11.47 20.82
N ILE A 30 -10.68 10.60 20.30
CA ILE A 30 -10.48 9.25 20.85
C ILE A 30 -9.26 9.26 21.79
N ASN A 31 -9.48 9.59 23.04
CA ASN A 31 -8.48 9.41 24.08
C ASN A 31 -8.38 7.93 24.46
N ILE A 32 -7.53 7.19 23.74
CA ILE A 32 -7.36 5.73 23.84
C ILE A 32 -6.95 5.30 25.25
N GLU A 33 -6.24 6.14 26.01
CA GLU A 33 -5.83 5.84 27.40
C GLU A 33 -7.01 5.88 28.37
N LEU A 34 -7.99 6.75 28.15
CA LEU A 34 -9.18 6.84 29.01
C LEU A 34 -10.09 5.62 28.82
N ILE A 35 -10.11 5.09 27.61
CA ILE A 35 -10.98 3.99 27.15
C ILE A 35 -10.47 2.64 27.62
N ALA A 36 -9.17 2.46 27.74
CA ALA A 36 -8.56 1.24 28.28
C ALA A 36 -8.96 0.99 29.76
N ARG A 37 -9.51 1.99 30.44
CA ARG A 37 -9.91 1.92 31.86
C ARG A 37 -11.40 1.72 32.10
N GLN A 38 -12.25 1.81 31.07
CA GLN A 38 -13.72 1.61 31.19
C GLN A 38 -14.18 0.37 30.44
N GLY A 39 -14.84 -0.49 31.12
CA GLY A 39 -15.61 -1.72 30.87
C GLY A 39 -15.63 -2.43 29.52
N THR A 40 -15.76 -3.73 29.55
CA THR A 40 -15.63 -4.67 28.42
C THR A 40 -16.60 -4.47 27.25
N ALA A 41 -17.78 -3.90 27.45
CA ALA A 41 -18.78 -3.67 26.41
C ALA A 41 -18.47 -2.46 25.53
N GLU A 42 -17.98 -1.34 26.11
CA GLU A 42 -17.53 -0.16 25.37
C GLU A 42 -16.30 -0.46 24.51
N ASN A 43 -15.41 -1.33 25.00
CA ASN A 43 -14.24 -1.78 24.26
C ASN A 43 -14.55 -2.54 22.97
N VAL A 44 -15.68 -3.25 22.88
CA VAL A 44 -16.09 -3.98 21.66
C VAL A 44 -16.55 -2.97 20.60
N THR A 45 -17.41 -2.03 20.96
CA THR A 45 -17.93 -1.01 20.03
C THR A 45 -16.79 -0.15 19.50
N LEU A 46 -15.86 0.24 20.37
CA LEU A 46 -14.73 1.06 19.99
C LEU A 46 -13.73 0.33 19.08
N ARG A 47 -13.50 -0.96 19.31
CA ARG A 47 -12.70 -1.79 18.40
C ARG A 47 -13.36 -1.92 17.03
N GLU A 48 -14.69 -1.98 16.97
CA GLU A 48 -15.41 -1.97 15.70
C GLU A 48 -15.27 -0.63 14.98
N ASP A 49 -15.36 0.49 15.69
CA ASP A 49 -15.18 1.83 15.12
C ASP A 49 -13.75 2.09 14.68
N LEU A 50 -12.76 1.67 15.46
CA LEU A 50 -11.35 1.69 15.06
C LEU A 50 -11.10 0.82 13.82
N ASN A 51 -11.74 -0.35 13.71
CA ASN A 51 -11.65 -1.19 12.52
C ASN A 51 -12.28 -0.52 11.30
N ARG A 52 -13.42 0.18 11.46
CA ARG A 52 -14.03 0.97 10.38
C ARG A 52 -13.15 2.13 9.95
N LEU A 53 -12.59 2.89 10.90
CA LEU A 53 -11.65 3.98 10.64
C LEU A 53 -10.40 3.48 9.91
N ASN A 54 -9.83 2.36 10.33
CA ASN A 54 -8.69 1.74 9.66
C ASN A 54 -9.02 1.32 8.23
N GLN A 55 -10.22 0.79 7.98
CA GLN A 55 -10.67 0.45 6.63
C GLN A 55 -10.78 1.70 5.74
N VAL A 56 -11.33 2.81 6.27
CA VAL A 56 -11.45 4.08 5.55
C VAL A 56 -10.07 4.69 5.27
N ALA A 57 -9.17 4.66 6.25
CA ALA A 57 -7.81 5.17 6.07
C ALA A 57 -7.01 4.33 5.06
N GLN A 58 -7.18 3.00 5.03
CA GLN A 58 -6.60 2.13 4.01
C GLN A 58 -7.16 2.42 2.62
N LEU A 59 -8.46 2.65 2.53
CA LEU A 59 -9.07 3.09 1.28
C LEU A 59 -8.45 4.40 0.81
N GLY A 60 -8.24 5.35 1.72
CA GLY A 60 -7.59 6.63 1.43
C GLY A 60 -6.18 6.47 0.84
N ILE A 61 -5.35 5.60 1.42
CA ILE A 61 -4.00 5.30 0.90
C ILE A 61 -4.08 4.61 -0.46
N THR A 62 -4.97 3.67 -0.62
CA THR A 62 -5.17 2.97 -1.90
C THR A 62 -5.66 3.93 -2.97
N VAL A 63 -6.59 4.82 -2.66
CA VAL A 63 -7.08 5.87 -3.56
C VAL A 63 -5.96 6.86 -3.92
N GLU A 64 -5.03 7.17 -3.01
CA GLU A 64 -3.88 8.03 -3.31
C GLU A 64 -2.91 7.35 -4.28
N ILE A 65 -2.56 6.08 -4.03
CA ILE A 65 -1.70 5.32 -4.94
C ILE A 65 -2.35 5.23 -6.32
N LEU A 66 -3.63 4.88 -6.36
CA LEU A 66 -4.41 4.81 -7.60
C LEU A 66 -4.59 6.18 -8.24
N GLY A 67 -4.75 7.25 -7.47
CA GLY A 67 -4.85 8.61 -7.99
C GLY A 67 -3.60 9.03 -8.78
N HIS A 68 -2.41 8.71 -8.29
CA HIS A 68 -1.15 8.94 -9.00
C HIS A 68 -1.04 8.09 -10.27
N GLU A 69 -1.49 6.84 -10.23
CA GLU A 69 -1.47 5.97 -11.40
C GLU A 69 -2.56 6.34 -12.42
N LEU A 70 -3.75 6.71 -11.97
CA LEU A 70 -4.82 7.24 -12.82
C LEU A 70 -4.36 8.51 -13.55
N ALA A 71 -3.69 9.45 -12.86
CA ALA A 71 -3.13 10.63 -13.47
C ALA A 71 -2.02 10.31 -14.49
N SER A 72 -1.24 9.23 -14.25
CA SER A 72 -0.25 8.74 -15.22
C SER A 72 -0.91 8.19 -16.48
N ASN A 73 -1.96 7.39 -16.34
CA ASN A 73 -2.70 6.79 -17.45
C ASN A 73 -3.51 7.84 -18.23
N GLU A 74 -4.10 8.82 -17.54
CA GLU A 74 -4.74 9.98 -18.17
C GLU A 74 -3.74 10.72 -19.07
N ARG A 75 -2.49 10.90 -18.62
CA ARG A 75 -1.43 11.53 -19.41
C ARG A 75 -1.09 10.74 -20.67
N VAL A 76 -1.03 9.41 -20.58
CA VAL A 76 -0.79 8.52 -21.74
C VAL A 76 -1.94 8.61 -22.74
N ILE A 77 -3.19 8.57 -22.26
CA ILE A 77 -4.39 8.76 -23.09
C ILE A 77 -4.38 10.12 -23.77
N TYR A 78 -4.08 11.18 -23.01
CA TYR A 78 -4.02 12.55 -23.54
C TYR A 78 -2.94 12.72 -24.61
N GLU A 79 -1.75 12.15 -24.40
CA GLU A 79 -0.69 12.19 -25.41
C GLU A 79 -1.09 11.43 -26.67
N GLY A 80 -1.78 10.27 -26.55
CA GLY A 80 -2.34 9.54 -27.67
C GLY A 80 -3.37 10.36 -28.45
N ILE A 81 -4.29 11.02 -27.77
CA ILE A 81 -5.27 11.92 -28.41
C ILE A 81 -4.55 13.09 -29.12
N ARG A 82 -3.53 13.66 -28.50
CA ARG A 82 -2.74 14.75 -29.10
C ARG A 82 -2.02 14.31 -30.38
N GLN A 83 -1.46 13.10 -30.36
CA GLN A 83 -0.80 12.54 -31.56
C GLN A 83 -1.79 12.29 -32.70
N ILE A 84 -3.00 11.79 -32.40
CA ILE A 84 -4.06 11.66 -33.41
C ILE A 84 -4.45 13.01 -33.99
N GLN A 85 -4.62 14.03 -33.14
CA GLN A 85 -4.99 15.38 -33.59
C GLN A 85 -3.91 16.06 -34.46
N GLN A 86 -2.62 15.75 -34.20
CA GLN A 86 -1.51 16.34 -34.93
C GLN A 86 -1.17 15.61 -36.22
N ALA A 87 -1.31 14.29 -36.26
CA ALA A 87 -0.84 13.45 -37.37
C ALA A 87 -1.95 13.02 -38.33
N GLY A 88 -3.22 13.22 -37.99
CA GLY A 88 -4.35 12.79 -38.84
C GLY A 88 -4.41 11.28 -39.03
N GLN A 89 -3.71 10.47 -38.22
CA GLN A 89 -3.60 9.03 -38.40
C GLN A 89 -3.41 8.22 -37.10
N ILE A 90 -3.67 6.96 -37.24
CA ILE A 90 -3.76 5.74 -36.42
C ILE A 90 -2.71 5.59 -35.28
N ALA A 91 -1.56 6.25 -35.32
CA ALA A 91 -0.44 6.08 -34.37
C ALA A 91 -0.77 6.45 -32.90
N GLY A 92 -1.81 7.26 -32.66
CA GLY A 92 -2.19 7.64 -31.29
C GLY A 92 -3.23 6.69 -30.66
N THR A 93 -3.87 5.82 -31.44
CA THR A 93 -4.90 4.89 -30.94
C THR A 93 -4.31 3.82 -30.04
N GLU A 94 -3.10 3.35 -30.31
CA GLU A 94 -2.42 2.35 -29.47
C GLU A 94 -2.17 2.88 -28.06
N LEU A 95 -1.73 4.13 -27.92
CA LEU A 95 -1.52 4.77 -26.62
C LEU A 95 -2.84 4.97 -25.85
N ILE A 96 -3.94 5.26 -26.54
CA ILE A 96 -5.26 5.39 -25.93
C ILE A 96 -5.74 4.02 -25.42
N VAL A 97 -5.58 2.97 -26.23
CA VAL A 97 -5.94 1.61 -25.85
C VAL A 97 -5.09 1.15 -24.67
N GLU A 98 -3.78 1.35 -24.69
CA GLU A 98 -2.87 1.02 -23.60
C GLU A 98 -3.26 1.74 -22.30
N GLY A 99 -3.53 3.05 -22.36
CA GLY A 99 -3.95 3.83 -21.22
C GLY A 99 -5.31 3.39 -20.67
N PHE A 100 -6.25 3.02 -21.55
CA PHE A 100 -7.58 2.54 -21.16
C PHE A 100 -7.53 1.14 -20.56
N GLU A 101 -6.72 0.24 -21.12
CA GLU A 101 -6.50 -1.10 -20.55
C GLU A 101 -5.85 -1.02 -19.16
N ALA A 102 -4.83 -0.17 -19.00
CA ALA A 102 -4.20 0.07 -17.72
C ALA A 102 -5.20 0.61 -16.68
N LEU A 103 -6.07 1.55 -17.08
CA LEU A 103 -7.12 2.12 -16.23
C LEU A 103 -8.17 1.07 -15.85
N SER A 104 -8.58 0.23 -16.79
CA SER A 104 -9.52 -0.87 -16.53
C SER A 104 -8.95 -1.91 -15.58
N GLN A 105 -7.68 -2.28 -15.76
CA GLN A 105 -6.98 -3.19 -14.86
C GLN A 105 -6.90 -2.61 -13.44
N GLN A 106 -6.62 -1.33 -13.27
CA GLN A 106 -6.59 -0.68 -11.96
C GLN A 106 -7.94 -0.66 -11.26
N LEU A 107 -9.02 -0.42 -12.01
CA LEU A 107 -10.39 -0.48 -11.44
C LEU A 107 -10.77 -1.90 -11.01
N GLU A 108 -10.32 -2.93 -11.71
CA GLU A 108 -10.51 -4.33 -11.33
C GLU A 108 -9.77 -4.66 -10.03
N PHE A 109 -8.60 -4.04 -9.79
CA PHE A 109 -7.85 -4.19 -8.55
C PHE A 109 -8.54 -3.63 -7.31
N LEU A 110 -9.42 -2.65 -7.46
CA LEU A 110 -10.25 -2.17 -6.34
C LEU A 110 -11.26 -3.21 -5.86
N SER A 111 -11.53 -4.24 -6.67
CA SER A 111 -12.53 -5.27 -6.34
C SER A 111 -12.23 -6.02 -5.03
N PRO A 112 -11.00 -6.46 -4.71
CA PRO A 112 -10.67 -7.08 -3.43
C PRO A 112 -10.68 -6.10 -2.24
N LEU A 113 -10.50 -4.81 -2.53
CA LEU A 113 -10.47 -3.73 -1.53
C LEU A 113 -11.85 -3.11 -1.30
N LYS A 114 -12.88 -3.52 -2.07
CA LYS A 114 -14.25 -3.07 -1.84
C LYS A 114 -14.68 -3.41 -0.42
N ILE A 115 -14.93 -2.37 0.35
CA ILE A 115 -15.38 -2.40 1.75
C ILE A 115 -16.74 -3.10 1.89
N SER A 116 -17.49 -3.21 0.80
CA SER A 116 -18.80 -3.82 0.78
C SER A 116 -18.72 -5.29 0.42
N GLY A 117 -18.68 -6.15 1.41
CA GLY A 117 -19.32 -7.42 1.18
C GLY A 117 -18.69 -8.67 1.71
N THR A 118 -17.42 -8.84 1.91
CA THR A 118 -17.00 -10.11 2.50
C THR A 118 -15.93 -9.92 3.57
N LYS A 119 -16.40 -9.83 4.83
CA LYS A 119 -15.60 -10.19 6.01
C LYS A 119 -15.24 -11.69 5.99
N ALA A 120 -15.42 -12.35 4.85
CA ALA A 120 -15.16 -13.77 4.71
C ALA A 120 -13.66 -14.01 4.69
N ARG A 121 -13.20 -14.81 5.64
CA ARG A 121 -11.86 -15.39 5.60
C ARG A 121 -11.79 -16.42 4.48
N ARG A 122 -10.67 -16.47 3.80
CA ARG A 122 -10.35 -17.52 2.82
C ARG A 122 -8.88 -17.89 2.91
N LEU A 123 -8.53 -18.97 2.29
CA LEU A 123 -7.13 -19.32 2.12
C LEU A 123 -6.49 -18.30 1.17
N ILE A 124 -5.35 -17.75 1.56
CA ILE A 124 -4.51 -16.83 0.82
C ILE A 124 -3.13 -17.45 0.75
N THR A 125 -2.55 -17.56 -0.44
CA THR A 125 -1.20 -18.09 -0.62
C THR A 125 -0.21 -16.99 -0.92
N GLY A 126 1.08 -17.23 -0.65
CA GLY A 126 2.16 -16.30 -1.00
C GLY A 126 2.24 -16.05 -2.50
N ARG A 127 1.97 -17.07 -3.33
CA ARG A 127 1.90 -16.93 -4.79
C ARG A 127 0.81 -15.94 -5.22
N GLU A 128 -0.39 -16.03 -4.62
CA GLU A 128 -1.46 -15.05 -4.90
C GLU A 128 -1.06 -13.62 -4.53
N ILE A 129 -0.33 -13.46 -3.42
CA ILE A 129 0.16 -12.13 -2.99
C ILE A 129 1.18 -11.59 -3.99
N GLU A 130 2.15 -12.39 -4.40
CA GLU A 130 3.16 -12.01 -5.38
C GLU A 130 2.52 -11.63 -6.72
N ASP A 131 1.62 -12.46 -7.25
CA ASP A 131 0.89 -12.21 -8.49
C ASP A 131 0.07 -10.90 -8.39
N TYR A 132 -0.59 -10.67 -7.26
CA TYR A 132 -1.33 -9.45 -7.00
C TYR A 132 -0.41 -8.21 -7.02
N LEU A 133 0.73 -8.26 -6.35
CA LEU A 133 1.69 -7.16 -6.30
C LEU A 133 2.28 -6.87 -7.68
N ASN A 134 2.68 -7.91 -8.42
CA ASN A 134 3.22 -7.76 -9.77
C ASN A 134 2.22 -7.13 -10.74
N LYS A 135 0.96 -7.51 -10.62
CA LYS A 135 -0.11 -6.85 -11.34
C LYS A 135 -0.29 -5.40 -10.89
N PHE A 136 -0.45 -5.16 -9.57
CA PHE A 136 -0.73 -3.84 -8.99
C PHE A 136 0.36 -2.83 -9.34
N PHE A 137 1.63 -3.21 -9.23
CA PHE A 137 2.77 -2.34 -9.54
C PHE A 137 3.26 -2.48 -10.99
N GLY A 138 2.52 -3.13 -11.88
CA GLY A 138 2.96 -3.47 -13.24
C GLY A 138 3.47 -2.28 -14.07
N ALA A 139 2.81 -1.13 -13.99
CA ALA A 139 3.26 0.10 -14.66
C ALA A 139 4.57 0.63 -14.04
N VAL A 140 4.68 0.63 -12.71
CA VAL A 140 5.88 1.08 -11.97
C VAL A 140 7.06 0.14 -12.26
N ILE A 141 6.83 -1.17 -12.25
CA ILE A 141 7.81 -2.20 -12.59
C ILE A 141 8.42 -1.93 -13.96
N ARG A 142 7.59 -1.74 -14.98
CA ARG A 142 8.05 -1.47 -16.35
C ARG A 142 8.77 -0.13 -16.48
N ASN A 143 8.18 0.94 -15.94
CA ASN A 143 8.67 2.30 -16.14
C ASN A 143 9.93 2.60 -15.31
N ARG A 144 10.09 1.98 -14.16
CA ARG A 144 11.22 2.20 -13.23
C ARG A 144 12.19 1.03 -13.18
N LYS A 145 11.96 -0.05 -13.93
CA LYS A 145 12.76 -1.28 -13.96
C LYS A 145 12.94 -1.87 -12.54
N ILE A 146 11.88 -1.87 -11.75
CA ILE A 146 11.89 -2.42 -10.40
C ILE A 146 11.59 -3.91 -10.48
N SER A 147 12.31 -4.74 -9.73
CA SER A 147 12.02 -6.16 -9.57
C SER A 147 11.21 -6.38 -8.28
N ILE A 148 10.10 -7.12 -8.37
CA ILE A 148 9.32 -7.58 -7.21
C ILE A 148 9.16 -9.09 -7.36
N HIS A 149 9.77 -9.85 -6.46
CA HIS A 149 9.75 -11.31 -6.52
C HIS A 149 9.81 -11.94 -5.12
N ALA A 150 9.56 -13.24 -5.07
CA ALA A 150 9.48 -13.99 -3.83
C ALA A 150 10.27 -15.30 -3.91
N SER A 151 10.67 -15.80 -2.74
CA SER A 151 11.24 -17.16 -2.64
C SER A 151 10.15 -18.23 -2.82
N GLU A 152 10.58 -19.45 -3.14
CA GLU A 152 9.66 -20.59 -3.27
C GLU A 152 8.92 -20.89 -1.97
N GLU A 153 9.59 -20.74 -0.81
CA GLU A 153 8.98 -20.91 0.50
C GLU A 153 7.88 -19.85 0.74
N PHE A 154 8.13 -18.59 0.35
CA PHE A 154 7.10 -17.57 0.41
C PHE A 154 5.91 -17.91 -0.50
N GLN A 155 6.14 -18.36 -1.72
CA GLN A 155 5.05 -18.72 -2.64
C GLN A 155 4.17 -19.85 -2.11
N ARG A 156 4.74 -20.79 -1.34
CA ARG A 156 4.03 -21.93 -0.75
C ARG A 156 3.30 -21.61 0.54
N PHE A 157 3.71 -20.57 1.29
CA PHE A 157 3.01 -20.27 2.54
C PHE A 157 1.51 -20.04 2.29
N ALA A 158 0.69 -20.43 3.26
CA ALA A 158 -0.74 -20.25 3.20
C ALA A 158 -1.31 -19.75 4.53
N LEU A 159 -2.31 -18.87 4.44
CA LEU A 159 -2.95 -18.24 5.60
C LEU A 159 -4.46 -18.18 5.39
N TYR A 160 -5.24 -18.59 6.38
CA TYR A 160 -6.71 -18.47 6.35
C TYR A 160 -7.14 -17.17 7.01
N GLU A 161 -7.27 -16.09 6.22
CA GLU A 161 -7.58 -14.74 6.71
C GLU A 161 -8.39 -13.92 5.67
N GLN A 162 -8.78 -12.71 6.07
CA GLN A 162 -9.49 -11.76 5.21
C GLN A 162 -8.51 -11.12 4.22
N PRO A 163 -8.74 -11.20 2.90
CA PRO A 163 -7.91 -10.53 1.90
C PRO A 163 -7.75 -9.03 2.15
N SER A 164 -8.83 -8.37 2.56
CA SER A 164 -8.84 -6.94 2.90
C SER A 164 -7.94 -6.56 4.08
N ARG A 165 -7.51 -7.53 4.90
CA ARG A 165 -6.54 -7.34 5.97
C ARG A 165 -5.10 -7.51 5.48
N ILE A 166 -4.87 -8.46 4.58
CA ILE A 166 -3.54 -8.92 4.20
C ILE A 166 -2.97 -8.13 3.02
N TYR A 167 -3.69 -8.03 1.90
CA TYR A 167 -3.17 -7.36 0.72
C TYR A 167 -2.73 -5.91 0.94
N PRO A 168 -3.47 -5.06 1.70
CA PRO A 168 -3.03 -3.69 1.96
C PRO A 168 -1.70 -3.60 2.71
N VAL A 169 -1.35 -4.59 3.54
CA VAL A 169 -0.06 -4.62 4.24
C VAL A 169 1.08 -4.72 3.23
N PHE A 170 1.01 -5.69 2.33
CA PHE A 170 2.03 -5.89 1.30
C PHE A 170 2.10 -4.69 0.33
N VAL A 171 0.94 -4.18 -0.10
CA VAL A 171 0.88 -2.98 -0.96
C VAL A 171 1.59 -1.78 -0.29
N ASN A 172 1.32 -1.53 0.99
CA ASN A 172 1.97 -0.43 1.71
C ASN A 172 3.49 -0.63 1.86
N LEU A 173 3.95 -1.84 2.16
CA LEU A 173 5.38 -2.14 2.28
C LEU A 173 6.08 -1.93 0.94
N VAL A 174 5.56 -2.54 -0.14
CA VAL A 174 6.13 -2.41 -1.49
C VAL A 174 6.09 -0.95 -1.96
N ASN A 175 4.99 -0.23 -1.74
CA ASN A 175 4.90 1.20 -2.11
C ASN A 175 5.93 2.06 -1.36
N ASN A 176 6.22 1.76 -0.10
CA ASN A 176 7.28 2.43 0.65
C ASN A 176 8.65 2.11 0.07
N SER A 177 8.94 0.85 -0.23
CA SER A 177 10.18 0.42 -0.85
C SER A 177 10.40 1.11 -2.20
N VAL A 178 9.38 1.10 -3.08
CA VAL A 178 9.40 1.78 -4.38
C VAL A 178 9.71 3.27 -4.21
N TYR A 179 9.00 3.95 -3.30
CA TYR A 179 9.21 5.39 -3.07
C TYR A 179 10.66 5.69 -2.70
N TRP A 180 11.22 4.97 -1.73
CA TRP A 180 12.56 5.23 -1.25
C TRP A 180 13.63 4.86 -2.27
N MET A 181 13.51 3.73 -2.95
CA MET A 181 14.44 3.31 -3.99
C MET A 181 14.48 4.29 -5.16
N VAL A 182 13.31 4.79 -5.60
CA VAL A 182 13.24 5.79 -6.68
C VAL A 182 13.85 7.11 -6.25
N ASN A 183 13.57 7.60 -5.04
CA ASN A 183 14.09 8.89 -4.57
C ASN A 183 15.58 8.85 -4.22
N SER A 184 16.13 7.71 -3.86
CA SER A 184 17.57 7.52 -3.61
C SER A 184 18.35 7.13 -4.87
N HIS A 185 17.69 7.00 -6.03
CA HIS A 185 18.30 6.55 -7.28
C HIS A 185 19.03 5.20 -7.10
N THR A 186 18.37 4.25 -6.41
CA THR A 186 18.93 2.92 -6.17
C THR A 186 19.17 2.21 -7.51
N ASP A 187 20.35 1.64 -7.69
CA ASP A 187 20.67 0.83 -8.85
C ASP A 187 19.95 -0.52 -8.75
N GLU A 188 19.37 -0.98 -9.88
CA GLU A 188 18.62 -2.23 -9.97
C GLU A 188 17.65 -2.42 -8.80
N PRO A 189 16.63 -1.52 -8.66
CA PRO A 189 15.76 -1.52 -7.49
C PRO A 189 14.98 -2.83 -7.38
N GLU A 190 15.02 -3.42 -6.18
CA GLU A 190 14.54 -4.76 -5.92
C GLU A 190 13.73 -4.82 -4.62
N VAL A 191 12.58 -5.50 -4.65
CA VAL A 191 11.82 -5.93 -3.47
C VAL A 191 11.75 -7.45 -3.46
N PHE A 192 12.17 -8.04 -2.37
CA PHE A 192 12.22 -9.49 -2.20
C PHE A 192 11.41 -9.93 -0.98
N MET A 193 10.54 -10.93 -1.19
CA MET A 193 9.74 -11.55 -0.15
C MET A 193 10.24 -12.98 0.12
N SER A 194 10.49 -13.31 1.38
CA SER A 194 11.01 -14.61 1.77
C SER A 194 10.44 -15.10 3.09
N VAL A 195 10.80 -16.32 3.47
CA VAL A 195 10.46 -16.92 4.77
C VAL A 195 11.74 -17.20 5.54
N GLU A 196 11.70 -16.94 6.84
CA GLU A 196 12.73 -17.37 7.79
C GLU A 196 12.10 -17.65 9.16
N GLU A 197 12.38 -18.80 9.73
CA GLU A 197 11.82 -19.22 11.01
C GLU A 197 10.28 -19.07 11.07
N GLU A 198 9.57 -19.54 10.04
CA GLU A 198 8.11 -19.43 9.89
C GLU A 198 7.58 -17.99 9.96
N ARG A 199 8.40 -17.00 9.59
CA ARG A 199 8.02 -15.60 9.49
C ARG A 199 8.28 -15.08 8.09
N ILE A 200 7.41 -14.22 7.63
CA ILE A 200 7.55 -13.55 6.32
C ILE A 200 8.51 -12.37 6.48
N ILE A 201 9.43 -12.25 5.54
CA ILE A 201 10.33 -11.11 5.44
C ILE A 201 10.05 -10.37 4.13
N VAL A 202 9.80 -9.07 4.21
CA VAL A 202 9.71 -8.17 3.06
C VAL A 202 10.92 -7.25 3.11
N SER A 203 11.77 -7.35 2.10
CA SER A 203 13.05 -6.64 2.02
C SER A 203 13.14 -5.77 0.77
N ASP A 204 13.88 -4.67 0.84
CA ASP A 204 14.26 -3.88 -0.32
C ASP A 204 15.78 -3.60 -0.32
N ASN A 205 16.31 -3.19 -1.47
CA ASN A 205 17.70 -2.75 -1.61
C ASN A 205 17.85 -1.22 -1.60
N GLY A 206 16.86 -0.51 -1.05
CA GLY A 206 16.89 0.94 -0.91
C GLY A 206 17.87 1.45 0.15
N PRO A 207 17.76 2.72 0.54
CA PRO A 207 18.70 3.36 1.47
C PRO A 207 18.57 2.85 2.92
N GLY A 208 17.59 1.98 3.21
CA GLY A 208 17.29 1.55 4.57
C GLY A 208 16.61 2.63 5.40
N ILE A 209 16.57 2.42 6.73
CA ILE A 209 15.88 3.30 7.67
C ILE A 209 16.90 3.83 8.70
N ASN A 210 16.90 5.15 8.87
CA ASN A 210 17.78 5.80 9.84
C ASN A 210 17.49 5.25 11.26
N PRO A 211 18.51 4.88 12.06
CA PRO A 211 18.33 4.38 13.42
C PRO A 211 17.45 5.25 14.32
N VAL A 212 17.54 6.57 14.19
CA VAL A 212 16.72 7.54 14.96
C VAL A 212 15.22 7.42 14.64
N ASP A 213 14.88 6.95 13.45
CA ASP A 213 13.49 6.86 12.98
C ASP A 213 12.84 5.50 13.31
N GLN A 214 13.63 4.47 13.64
CA GLN A 214 13.15 3.09 13.79
C GLN A 214 12.07 2.95 14.88
N GLU A 215 12.22 3.63 16.02
CA GLU A 215 11.24 3.62 17.10
C GLU A 215 9.93 4.34 16.75
N HIS A 216 9.93 5.11 15.67
CA HIS A 216 8.80 5.95 15.25
C HIS A 216 8.07 5.40 14.02
N LEU A 217 8.61 4.39 13.34
CA LEU A 217 8.11 3.87 12.06
C LEU A 217 6.62 3.55 12.04
N PHE A 218 6.12 3.02 13.13
CA PHE A 218 4.73 2.60 13.26
C PHE A 218 3.87 3.60 14.06
N LYS A 219 4.38 4.79 14.36
CA LYS A 219 3.57 5.86 14.97
C LYS A 219 2.74 6.53 13.89
N MET A 220 1.49 6.86 14.24
CA MET A 220 0.60 7.60 13.36
C MET A 220 1.21 8.96 12.99
N PHE A 221 1.07 9.37 11.75
CA PHE A 221 1.58 10.62 11.18
C PHE A 221 3.13 10.74 11.11
N PHE A 222 3.86 9.70 11.44
CA PHE A 222 5.31 9.72 11.27
C PHE A 222 5.68 9.47 9.80
N THR A 223 6.32 10.45 9.16
CA THR A 223 6.81 10.35 7.78
C THR A 223 8.08 11.18 7.58
N ARG A 224 8.95 10.69 6.70
CA ARG A 224 10.12 11.42 6.16
C ARG A 224 9.97 11.69 4.66
N LYS A 225 8.82 11.33 4.07
CA LYS A 225 8.55 11.63 2.66
C LYS A 225 8.36 13.15 2.51
N SER A 226 9.03 13.75 1.53
CA SER A 226 8.95 15.19 1.26
C SER A 226 7.64 15.61 0.59
N SER A 227 6.96 14.67 -0.08
CA SER A 227 5.64 14.87 -0.68
C SER A 227 4.86 13.56 -0.67
N GLY A 228 3.53 13.62 -0.56
CA GLY A 228 2.64 12.46 -0.64
C GLY A 228 2.72 11.47 0.55
N GLY A 229 3.51 11.76 1.58
CA GLY A 229 3.66 10.89 2.74
C GLY A 229 2.87 11.38 3.94
N ARG A 230 1.77 10.70 4.30
CA ARG A 230 0.93 11.06 5.46
C ARG A 230 1.35 10.40 6.76
N GLY A 231 2.31 9.49 6.73
CA GLY A 231 2.77 8.77 7.91
C GLY A 231 1.76 7.78 8.51
N ILE A 232 0.78 7.34 7.71
CA ILE A 232 -0.30 6.45 8.20
C ILE A 232 -0.06 4.99 7.77
N GLY A 233 0.66 4.74 6.66
CA GLY A 233 0.77 3.43 6.03
C GLY A 233 1.29 2.32 6.95
N LEU A 234 2.43 2.50 7.59
CA LEU A 234 3.01 1.49 8.50
C LEU A 234 2.20 1.35 9.79
N TYR A 235 1.62 2.44 10.32
CA TYR A 235 0.68 2.38 11.43
C TYR A 235 -0.50 1.45 11.10
N LEU A 236 -1.12 1.61 9.93
CA LEU A 236 -2.23 0.77 9.49
C LEU A 236 -1.80 -0.69 9.25
N CYS A 237 -0.60 -0.93 8.71
CA CYS A 237 -0.06 -2.28 8.61
C CYS A 237 -0.06 -2.97 9.98
N ARG A 238 0.50 -2.30 11.00
CA ARG A 238 0.53 -2.84 12.37
C ARG A 238 -0.88 -3.06 12.93
N THR A 239 -1.75 -2.08 12.86
CA THR A 239 -3.11 -2.15 13.41
C THR A 239 -3.92 -3.25 12.77
N ASN A 240 -3.86 -3.40 11.44
CA ASN A 240 -4.55 -4.46 10.71
C ASN A 240 -4.08 -5.84 11.09
N LEU A 241 -2.77 -6.02 11.15
CA LEU A 241 -2.19 -7.29 11.53
C LEU A 241 -2.54 -7.65 12.97
N GLN A 242 -2.45 -6.70 13.89
CA GLN A 242 -2.84 -6.90 15.29
C GLN A 242 -4.32 -7.28 15.45
N ALA A 243 -5.21 -6.71 14.64
CA ALA A 243 -6.63 -7.08 14.65
C ALA A 243 -6.89 -8.54 14.21
N GLY A 244 -5.93 -9.18 13.52
CA GLY A 244 -5.91 -10.61 13.17
C GLY A 244 -5.10 -11.47 14.15
N GLY A 245 -4.48 -10.87 15.16
CA GLY A 245 -3.56 -11.55 16.08
C GLY A 245 -2.15 -11.74 15.49
N HIS A 246 -1.84 -11.06 14.40
CA HIS A 246 -0.54 -11.06 13.72
C HIS A 246 0.34 -9.90 14.18
N SER A 247 1.61 -9.91 13.83
CA SER A 247 2.51 -8.80 14.14
C SER A 247 3.37 -8.39 12.95
N ILE A 248 3.91 -7.16 13.03
CA ILE A 248 4.91 -6.63 12.10
C ILE A 248 5.95 -5.84 12.87
N GLU A 249 7.20 -6.02 12.50
CA GLU A 249 8.33 -5.28 13.04
C GLU A 249 9.36 -4.96 11.95
N TYR A 250 10.16 -3.93 12.18
CA TYR A 250 11.35 -3.64 11.39
C TYR A 250 12.56 -4.33 12.03
N THR A 251 13.47 -4.86 11.25
CA THR A 251 14.66 -5.52 11.76
C THR A 251 15.94 -5.10 11.06
N THR A 252 17.02 -5.09 11.81
CA THR A 252 18.41 -5.00 11.33
C THR A 252 19.19 -6.26 11.61
N GLU A 253 18.57 -7.27 12.22
CA GLU A 253 19.21 -8.53 12.54
C GLU A 253 19.68 -9.26 11.29
N ARG A 254 20.95 -9.67 11.28
CA ARG A 254 21.60 -10.29 10.10
C ARG A 254 20.86 -11.51 9.57
N LYS A 255 20.26 -12.32 10.44
CA LYS A 255 19.55 -13.54 10.04
C LYS A 255 18.27 -13.25 9.23
N PHE A 256 17.62 -12.10 9.48
CA PHE A 256 16.40 -11.68 8.76
C PHE A 256 16.68 -10.64 7.67
N ARG A 257 17.92 -10.25 7.50
CA ARG A 257 18.30 -9.29 6.48
C ARG A 257 18.55 -9.98 5.15
N ARG A 258 17.65 -9.82 4.20
CA ARG A 258 17.76 -10.40 2.86
C ARG A 258 18.40 -9.45 1.86
N LEU A 259 18.01 -8.18 1.92
CA LEU A 259 18.59 -7.11 1.10
C LEU A 259 19.18 -6.03 2.01
N ILE A 260 19.94 -5.11 1.42
CA ILE A 260 20.71 -4.10 2.19
C ILE A 260 19.85 -2.96 2.76
N GLY A 261 18.65 -2.73 2.20
CA GLY A 261 17.75 -1.65 2.57
C GLY A 261 16.87 -1.96 3.78
N ALA A 262 15.57 -1.66 3.69
CA ALA A 262 14.65 -1.95 4.76
C ALA A 262 14.24 -3.43 4.78
N ASN A 263 14.10 -3.99 5.99
CA ASN A 263 13.67 -5.38 6.19
C ASN A 263 12.56 -5.39 7.26
N PHE A 264 11.37 -5.83 6.86
CA PHE A 264 10.22 -5.99 7.73
C PHE A 264 9.90 -7.46 7.94
N ILE A 265 9.68 -7.85 9.19
CA ILE A 265 9.26 -9.19 9.57
C ILE A 265 7.76 -9.14 9.85
N ILE A 266 7.02 -10.10 9.30
CA ILE A 266 5.60 -10.30 9.59
C ILE A 266 5.44 -11.70 10.18
N ASP A 267 4.86 -11.78 11.37
CA ASP A 267 4.48 -13.02 12.02
C ASP A 267 2.98 -13.24 11.82
N PHE A 268 2.63 -14.22 11.00
CA PHE A 268 1.25 -14.61 10.74
C PHE A 268 0.83 -15.78 11.62
N LYS A 269 0.05 -15.49 12.66
CA LYS A 269 -0.49 -16.54 13.51
C LYS A 269 -1.39 -17.50 12.71
N GLY A 270 -1.04 -18.78 12.71
CA GLY A 270 -1.78 -19.82 12.01
C GLY A 270 -1.48 -19.92 10.51
N ALA A 271 -0.40 -19.31 10.04
CA ALA A 271 0.14 -19.60 8.71
C ALA A 271 0.77 -20.99 8.66
N THR A 272 0.77 -21.61 7.47
CA THR A 272 1.50 -22.83 7.16
C THR A 272 2.57 -22.53 6.12
N PHE A 273 3.71 -23.21 6.19
CA PHE A 273 4.90 -22.96 5.38
C PHE A 273 5.40 -24.27 4.71
N ASP A 274 4.48 -25.11 4.25
CA ASP A 274 4.75 -26.42 3.65
C ASP A 274 5.27 -26.35 2.21
#